data_ab7ab068d2dbfc29a714b66bf185eff3
#
_entry.id   ab7ab068d2dbfc29a714b66bf185eff3
#
_cell.length_a   1.000
_cell.length_b   1.000
_cell.length_c   1.000
_cell.angle_alpha   90.00
_cell.angle_beta   90.00
_cell.angle_gamma   90.00
#
_symmetry.space_group_name_H-M   'P 1'
#
loop_
_entity.id
_entity.type
_entity.pdbx_description
1 polymer ?
#
loop_
_entity_poly.entity_id
_entity_poly.type
_entity_poly.pdbx_seq_one_letter_code
_entity_poly.pdbx_strand_id
1 'polypeptide(L)'
;MKHLYTIIMLLGLCITQVAAQQLPETFVVVIAEVEGFKDGDIFLLAEIDGQGGSILFHKSIPEDNGTVKNGRFTVINPYQRKSVGRFELIWPGQSFGSGLSLAFYANPGDTIYVKGKNDYPCLWSVKSNATEQKEFELIQQGSSSETLAYQKAIKDHFEYRMFRRNTSMSEEEWDRTGEILNQKAAKRDSLEEVVQLAQLEAMKTLPANDVWMQALSIIAYNDKFISQTIKEKIRELYNLRMKDIDRKPDGKRITSMLFPYPVAELGKPIVDGEMLDMQGNIHRLSDFKGKYVLIDFWTTNCAPCIEAIPEIEMFVKRNPDIAVISLCLSQFNSWRTHPKYQNLPWYNLNDGGGWMGLAKSYTVKAVPTYVLISPDGIYLKQWKGKEIFGEGGTLETYIQQHSQEAKK
;
A
#
# COMPACT_ATOMS: atom_id res chain seq x y z
N MET A 1 17.73 -29.83 6.11
CA MET A 1 18.72 -29.66 5.01
C MET A 1 18.75 -30.82 4.02
N LYS A 2 18.89 -32.09 4.41
CA LYS A 2 18.91 -33.24 3.46
C LYS A 2 17.58 -33.43 2.67
N HIS A 3 16.44 -33.10 3.23
CA HIS A 3 15.14 -33.26 2.57
C HIS A 3 14.86 -32.22 1.46
N LEU A 4 15.43 -31.02 1.53
CA LEU A 4 15.25 -29.98 0.52
C LEU A 4 15.98 -30.35 -0.81
N TYR A 5 17.16 -30.96 -0.70
CA TYR A 5 17.94 -31.47 -1.85
C TYR A 5 17.22 -32.62 -2.58
N THR A 6 16.55 -33.47 -1.82
CA THR A 6 15.85 -34.66 -2.40
C THR A 6 14.59 -34.25 -3.18
N ILE A 7 13.87 -33.23 -2.73
CA ILE A 7 12.67 -32.74 -3.43
C ILE A 7 13.03 -32.00 -4.73
N ILE A 8 14.13 -31.23 -4.74
CA ILE A 8 14.60 -30.52 -5.95
C ILE A 8 15.11 -31.50 -7.00
N MET A 9 15.76 -32.62 -6.61
CA MET A 9 16.20 -33.66 -7.55
C MET A 9 15.05 -34.50 -8.13
N LEU A 10 13.97 -34.74 -7.37
CA LEU A 10 12.83 -35.54 -7.80
C LEU A 10 11.91 -34.82 -8.80
N LEU A 11 11.98 -33.48 -8.90
CA LEU A 11 11.15 -32.67 -9.80
C LEU A 11 11.79 -32.38 -11.17
N GLY A 12 13.00 -32.90 -11.45
CA GLY A 12 13.66 -32.74 -12.76
C GLY A 12 14.00 -31.30 -13.12
N LEU A 13 14.19 -30.41 -12.13
CA LEU A 13 14.70 -29.09 -12.34
C LEU A 13 16.22 -29.14 -12.46
N CYS A 14 16.74 -29.07 -13.70
CA CYS A 14 18.14 -28.74 -13.95
C CYS A 14 18.40 -27.32 -13.43
N ILE A 15 18.75 -27.21 -12.16
CA ILE A 15 19.46 -26.05 -11.65
C ILE A 15 20.88 -26.18 -12.19
N THR A 16 21.17 -25.55 -13.32
CA THR A 16 22.54 -25.35 -13.78
C THR A 16 23.31 -24.71 -12.63
N GLN A 17 24.42 -25.30 -12.27
CA GLN A 17 25.35 -24.95 -11.20
C GLN A 17 25.47 -23.44 -10.92
N VAL A 18 24.47 -22.89 -10.23
CA VAL A 18 24.69 -21.71 -9.42
C VAL A 18 25.35 -22.24 -8.15
N ALA A 19 26.60 -21.88 -7.92
CA ALA A 19 27.33 -22.21 -6.72
C ALA A 19 26.37 -22.12 -5.53
N ALA A 20 26.31 -23.19 -4.71
CA ALA A 20 25.43 -23.33 -3.59
C ALA A 20 25.71 -22.24 -2.52
N GLN A 21 25.42 -21.01 -2.84
CA GLN A 21 25.19 -19.99 -1.82
C GLN A 21 23.91 -20.45 -1.08
N GLN A 22 24.09 -20.83 0.18
CA GLN A 22 22.97 -21.09 1.07
C GLN A 22 22.10 -19.84 1.04
N LEU A 23 20.90 -19.97 0.42
CA LEU A 23 19.89 -18.91 0.51
C LEU A 23 19.65 -18.64 1.99
N PRO A 24 19.67 -17.39 2.46
CA PRO A 24 19.35 -17.08 3.84
C PRO A 24 18.00 -17.68 4.22
N GLU A 25 17.86 -18.12 5.47
CA GLU A 25 16.60 -18.72 6.01
C GLU A 25 15.39 -17.80 5.93
N THR A 26 15.55 -16.60 5.41
CA THR A 26 14.53 -15.55 5.30
C THR A 26 13.92 -15.40 3.90
N PHE A 27 14.35 -16.18 2.91
CA PHE A 27 13.81 -16.05 1.55
C PHE A 27 12.46 -16.74 1.41
N VAL A 28 11.54 -16.11 0.70
CA VAL A 28 10.30 -16.75 0.23
C VAL A 28 10.54 -17.26 -1.19
N VAL A 29 10.28 -18.54 -1.40
CA VAL A 29 10.43 -19.22 -2.69
C VAL A 29 9.06 -19.65 -3.19
N VAL A 30 8.70 -19.28 -4.42
CA VAL A 30 7.49 -19.79 -5.09
C VAL A 30 7.91 -20.76 -6.18
N ILE A 31 7.38 -21.97 -6.11
CA ILE A 31 7.51 -23.01 -7.15
C ILE A 31 6.13 -23.14 -7.81
N ALA A 32 6.04 -22.89 -9.10
CA ALA A 32 4.77 -22.85 -9.80
C ALA A 32 4.71 -23.78 -11.01
N GLU A 33 3.53 -24.38 -11.19
CA GLU A 33 3.11 -25.08 -12.42
C GLU A 33 1.94 -24.27 -13.01
N VAL A 34 2.11 -23.77 -14.23
CA VAL A 34 1.12 -22.88 -14.86
C VAL A 34 0.82 -23.34 -16.28
N GLU A 35 -0.46 -23.43 -16.62
CA GLU A 35 -0.94 -23.73 -17.99
C GLU A 35 -1.41 -22.43 -18.65
N GLY A 36 -1.15 -22.30 -19.97
CA GLY A 36 -1.60 -21.14 -20.76
C GLY A 36 -0.58 -20.00 -20.85
N PHE A 37 0.60 -20.17 -20.27
CA PHE A 37 1.74 -19.25 -20.39
C PHE A 37 2.80 -19.83 -21.32
N LYS A 38 3.59 -18.92 -21.93
CA LYS A 38 4.62 -19.28 -22.91
C LYS A 38 5.99 -19.35 -22.24
N ASP A 39 6.87 -20.17 -22.79
CA ASP A 39 8.27 -20.16 -22.40
C ASP A 39 8.86 -18.76 -22.62
N GLY A 40 9.55 -18.25 -21.63
CA GLY A 40 10.07 -16.89 -21.59
C GLY A 40 9.15 -15.85 -20.91
N ASP A 41 7.89 -16.16 -20.61
CA ASP A 41 7.06 -15.31 -19.78
C ASP A 41 7.69 -15.17 -18.38
N ILE A 42 7.65 -13.95 -17.81
CA ILE A 42 8.31 -13.66 -16.54
C ILE A 42 7.28 -13.33 -15.48
N PHE A 43 7.31 -14.06 -14.39
CA PHE A 43 6.55 -13.78 -13.17
C PHE A 43 7.39 -13.01 -12.15
N LEU A 44 6.77 -12.05 -11.52
CA LEU A 44 7.39 -11.21 -10.48
C LEU A 44 6.73 -11.48 -9.14
N LEU A 45 7.54 -11.59 -8.08
CA LEU A 45 7.06 -11.75 -6.71
C LEU A 45 7.28 -10.46 -5.94
N ALA A 46 6.20 -9.81 -5.55
CA ALA A 46 6.20 -8.59 -4.79
C ALA A 46 5.72 -8.84 -3.36
N GLU A 47 6.40 -8.28 -2.38
CA GLU A 47 5.85 -8.13 -1.03
C GLU A 47 4.90 -6.93 -1.02
N ILE A 48 3.71 -7.11 -0.46
CA ILE A 48 2.70 -6.06 -0.36
C ILE A 48 2.72 -5.51 1.06
N ASP A 49 3.08 -4.24 1.19
CA ASP A 49 2.67 -3.48 2.35
C ASP A 49 1.16 -3.26 2.25
N GLY A 50 0.44 -3.28 3.34
CA GLY A 50 -1.03 -3.21 3.31
C GLY A 50 -1.63 -1.94 2.69
N GLN A 51 -0.86 -1.14 1.95
CA GLN A 51 -1.30 0.01 1.16
C GLN A 51 -1.24 -0.25 -0.35
N GLY A 52 -0.93 -1.49 -0.77
CA GLY A 52 -0.76 -1.82 -2.19
C GLY A 52 0.54 -1.28 -2.80
N GLY A 53 1.45 -0.77 -1.97
CA GLY A 53 2.83 -0.51 -2.37
C GLY A 53 3.59 -1.81 -2.46
N SER A 54 4.20 -2.09 -3.59
CA SER A 54 5.03 -3.28 -3.77
C SER A 54 6.49 -2.93 -3.55
N ILE A 55 7.14 -3.66 -2.66
CA ILE A 55 8.60 -3.58 -2.54
C ILE A 55 9.19 -4.50 -3.60
N LEU A 56 9.79 -3.91 -4.59
CA LEU A 56 10.35 -4.62 -5.71
C LEU A 56 11.87 -4.62 -5.72
N PHE A 57 12.41 -5.78 -6.11
CA PHE A 57 13.67 -5.99 -6.78
C PHE A 57 14.96 -5.80 -6.00
N HIS A 58 15.57 -6.93 -5.66
CA HIS A 58 17.00 -7.01 -5.38
C HIS A 58 17.79 -7.37 -6.65
N LYS A 59 18.86 -6.62 -6.92
CA LYS A 59 19.83 -6.85 -8.02
C LYS A 59 20.59 -8.19 -7.95
N SER A 60 20.39 -8.98 -6.91
CA SER A 60 21.08 -10.25 -6.66
C SER A 60 20.27 -11.50 -6.95
N ILE A 61 19.18 -11.37 -7.71
CA ILE A 61 18.31 -12.48 -8.11
C ILE A 61 18.85 -13.09 -9.40
N PRO A 62 18.81 -14.44 -9.57
CA PRO A 62 19.21 -15.09 -10.83
C PRO A 62 18.51 -14.48 -12.05
N GLU A 63 19.19 -14.42 -13.20
CA GLU A 63 18.64 -13.83 -14.43
C GLU A 63 17.35 -14.51 -14.91
N ASP A 64 17.15 -15.80 -14.58
CA ASP A 64 15.98 -16.58 -14.96
C ASP A 64 14.90 -16.64 -13.85
N ASN A 65 15.05 -15.85 -12.80
CA ASN A 65 14.10 -15.79 -11.68
C ASN A 65 12.69 -15.44 -12.16
N GLY A 66 11.74 -16.35 -11.94
CA GLY A 66 10.36 -16.20 -12.37
C GLY A 66 10.09 -16.50 -13.85
N THR A 67 11.09 -16.93 -14.64
CA THR A 67 10.93 -17.21 -16.07
C THR A 67 10.29 -18.58 -16.31
N VAL A 68 9.19 -18.61 -17.07
CA VAL A 68 8.48 -19.84 -17.44
C VAL A 68 9.33 -20.70 -18.39
N LYS A 69 9.45 -21.98 -18.08
CA LYS A 69 10.05 -23.03 -18.95
C LYS A 69 9.18 -24.30 -18.84
N ASN A 70 8.62 -24.76 -19.94
CA ASN A 70 7.74 -25.93 -19.97
C ASN A 70 6.58 -25.85 -18.96
N GLY A 71 5.93 -24.70 -18.85
CA GLY A 71 4.81 -24.47 -17.94
C GLY A 71 5.19 -24.41 -16.45
N ARG A 72 6.47 -24.24 -16.11
CA ARG A 72 6.97 -24.15 -14.73
C ARG A 72 7.89 -22.97 -14.55
N PHE A 73 7.94 -22.43 -13.34
CA PHE A 73 8.94 -21.43 -12.94
C PHE A 73 9.21 -21.50 -11.43
N THR A 74 10.34 -20.93 -11.05
CA THR A 74 10.67 -20.64 -9.65
C THR A 74 10.96 -19.15 -9.52
N VAL A 75 10.35 -18.49 -8.55
CA VAL A 75 10.67 -17.11 -8.22
C VAL A 75 11.04 -16.99 -6.75
N ILE A 76 12.09 -16.23 -6.47
CA ILE A 76 12.68 -16.05 -5.16
C ILE A 76 12.56 -14.58 -4.79
N ASN A 77 12.07 -14.31 -3.57
CA ASN A 77 12.06 -12.98 -2.99
C ASN A 77 12.91 -12.99 -1.70
N PRO A 78 13.96 -12.16 -1.60
CA PRO A 78 14.78 -12.03 -0.40
C PRO A 78 13.99 -11.31 0.70
N TYR A 79 13.18 -12.04 1.42
CA TYR A 79 12.34 -11.51 2.48
C TYR A 79 13.15 -11.29 3.75
N GLN A 80 13.28 -10.04 4.20
CA GLN A 80 14.13 -9.68 5.33
C GLN A 80 13.37 -9.52 6.66
N ARG A 81 12.05 -9.62 6.66
CA ARG A 81 11.26 -9.51 7.88
C ARG A 81 11.28 -10.83 8.68
N LYS A 82 11.04 -10.71 9.98
CA LYS A 82 10.97 -11.86 10.91
C LYS A 82 9.54 -12.36 11.16
N SER A 83 8.56 -11.84 10.44
CA SER A 83 7.13 -12.16 10.60
C SER A 83 6.52 -12.56 9.27
N VAL A 84 5.36 -13.19 9.31
CA VAL A 84 4.55 -13.47 8.13
C VAL A 84 4.32 -12.22 7.27
N GLY A 85 4.33 -12.37 5.96
CA GLY A 85 4.08 -11.31 4.98
C GLY A 85 3.03 -11.69 3.96
N ARG A 86 2.40 -10.67 3.37
CA ARG A 86 1.54 -10.82 2.21
C ARG A 86 2.34 -10.57 0.95
N PHE A 87 2.19 -11.46 -0.02
CA PHE A 87 2.87 -11.42 -1.30
C PHE A 87 1.86 -11.40 -2.44
N GLU A 88 2.27 -10.84 -3.57
CA GLU A 88 1.55 -10.92 -4.84
C GLU A 88 2.46 -11.45 -5.93
N LEU A 89 1.99 -12.46 -6.64
CA LEU A 89 2.58 -12.99 -7.86
C LEU A 89 1.93 -12.31 -9.05
N ILE A 90 2.74 -11.67 -9.89
CA ILE A 90 2.32 -10.85 -11.02
C ILE A 90 2.98 -11.41 -12.28
N TRP A 91 2.27 -11.44 -13.41
CA TRP A 91 2.74 -12.05 -14.67
C TRP A 91 2.66 -11.09 -15.86
N PRO A 92 3.27 -11.49 -17.02
CA PRO A 92 3.35 -10.65 -18.20
C PRO A 92 1.99 -10.15 -18.69
N GLY A 93 1.99 -8.94 -19.19
CA GLY A 93 0.77 -8.28 -19.67
C GLY A 93 -0.10 -7.70 -18.56
N GLN A 94 0.24 -7.96 -17.30
CA GLN A 94 -0.34 -7.33 -16.14
C GLN A 94 0.62 -6.24 -15.65
N SER A 95 0.18 -5.01 -15.60
CA SER A 95 0.93 -3.95 -14.91
C SER A 95 0.52 -3.90 -13.45
N PHE A 96 1.41 -3.41 -12.58
CA PHE A 96 1.02 -2.99 -11.25
C PHE A 96 -0.24 -2.10 -11.34
N GLY A 97 -1.33 -2.52 -10.68
CA GLY A 97 -2.62 -1.83 -10.78
C GLY A 97 -3.57 -2.34 -11.87
N SER A 98 -3.24 -3.43 -12.61
CA SER A 98 -4.23 -4.12 -13.45
C SER A 98 -5.32 -4.81 -12.62
N GLY A 99 -5.05 -5.07 -11.33
CA GLY A 99 -5.98 -5.77 -10.43
C GLY A 99 -5.98 -7.29 -10.59
N LEU A 100 -5.14 -7.85 -11.47
CA LEU A 100 -4.98 -9.29 -11.63
C LEU A 100 -3.60 -9.70 -11.09
N SER A 101 -3.59 -10.27 -9.91
CA SER A 101 -2.43 -10.86 -9.25
C SER A 101 -2.89 -12.00 -8.35
N LEU A 102 -1.99 -12.95 -8.07
CA LEU A 102 -2.25 -13.97 -7.07
C LEU A 102 -1.68 -13.51 -5.73
N ALA A 103 -2.55 -13.16 -4.80
CA ALA A 103 -2.15 -12.80 -3.44
C ALA A 103 -2.09 -14.04 -2.54
N PHE A 104 -1.11 -14.09 -1.63
CA PHE A 104 -0.97 -15.14 -0.62
C PHE A 104 -0.13 -14.65 0.56
N TYR A 105 -0.15 -15.42 1.65
CA TYR A 105 0.67 -15.20 2.84
C TYR A 105 1.77 -16.26 2.94
N ALA A 106 2.95 -15.85 3.40
CA ALA A 106 4.10 -16.73 3.62
C ALA A 106 4.90 -16.31 4.85
N ASN A 107 5.47 -17.29 5.56
CA ASN A 107 6.45 -17.05 6.60
C ASN A 107 7.85 -16.85 5.98
N PRO A 108 8.78 -16.19 6.70
CA PRO A 108 10.19 -16.18 6.31
C PRO A 108 10.70 -17.60 6.11
N GLY A 109 11.37 -17.85 4.98
CA GLY A 109 11.91 -19.17 4.64
C GLY A 109 10.91 -20.16 4.03
N ASP A 110 9.64 -19.79 3.84
CA ASP A 110 8.64 -20.68 3.26
C ASP A 110 8.89 -20.94 1.76
N THR A 111 8.57 -22.18 1.37
CA THR A 111 8.41 -22.55 -0.04
C THR A 111 6.91 -22.70 -0.34
N ILE A 112 6.44 -21.87 -1.23
CA ILE A 112 5.04 -21.78 -1.67
C ILE A 112 4.86 -22.57 -2.96
N TYR A 113 3.88 -23.44 -3.01
CA TYR A 113 3.55 -24.18 -4.22
C TYR A 113 2.29 -23.62 -4.85
N VAL A 114 2.38 -23.28 -6.14
CA VAL A 114 1.29 -22.69 -6.91
C VAL A 114 0.97 -23.57 -8.10
N LYS A 115 -0.33 -23.81 -8.32
CA LYS A 115 -0.83 -24.43 -9.56
C LYS A 115 -1.89 -23.55 -10.17
N GLY A 116 -1.69 -23.15 -11.42
CA GLY A 116 -2.58 -22.24 -12.12
C GLY A 116 -2.87 -22.68 -13.53
N LYS A 117 -4.07 -22.35 -13.98
CA LYS A 117 -4.50 -22.53 -15.37
C LYS A 117 -5.13 -21.23 -15.84
N ASN A 118 -4.68 -20.78 -17.02
CA ASN A 118 -5.07 -19.47 -17.56
C ASN A 118 -4.66 -18.30 -16.64
N ASP A 119 -5.07 -17.10 -16.97
CA ASP A 119 -4.70 -15.84 -16.32
C ASP A 119 -5.74 -15.32 -15.29
N TYR A 120 -6.53 -16.24 -14.69
CA TYR A 120 -7.48 -15.89 -13.64
C TYR A 120 -7.05 -16.44 -12.28
N PRO A 121 -6.39 -15.61 -11.42
CA PRO A 121 -5.81 -16.08 -10.16
C PRO A 121 -6.81 -16.71 -9.19
N CYS A 122 -8.09 -16.36 -9.25
CA CYS A 122 -9.11 -16.98 -8.40
C CYS A 122 -9.30 -18.49 -8.66
N LEU A 123 -8.81 -19.00 -9.79
CA LEU A 123 -8.82 -20.42 -10.14
C LEU A 123 -7.52 -21.15 -9.78
N TRP A 124 -6.54 -20.44 -9.24
CA TRP A 124 -5.25 -21.01 -8.89
C TRP A 124 -5.26 -21.56 -7.47
N SER A 125 -4.53 -22.61 -7.23
CA SER A 125 -4.31 -23.14 -5.88
C SER A 125 -2.95 -22.68 -5.34
N VAL A 126 -2.95 -22.34 -4.06
CA VAL A 126 -1.75 -21.97 -3.31
C VAL A 126 -1.60 -22.90 -2.13
N LYS A 127 -0.41 -23.40 -1.89
CA LYS A 127 -0.06 -24.17 -0.71
C LYS A 127 1.01 -23.42 0.06
N SER A 128 0.64 -22.84 1.18
CA SER A 128 1.48 -22.15 2.14
C SER A 128 1.36 -22.77 3.52
N ASN A 129 2.41 -22.65 4.34
CA ASN A 129 2.39 -23.07 5.74
C ASN A 129 1.95 -21.95 6.69
N ALA A 130 1.78 -20.72 6.20
CA ALA A 130 1.32 -19.62 7.02
C ALA A 130 -0.12 -19.84 7.48
N THR A 131 -0.41 -19.65 8.77
CA THR A 131 -1.76 -19.74 9.34
C THR A 131 -2.68 -18.68 8.73
N GLU A 132 -2.12 -17.52 8.42
CA GLU A 132 -2.76 -16.38 7.78
C GLU A 132 -3.30 -16.72 6.39
N GLN A 133 -2.67 -17.65 5.67
CA GLN A 133 -3.14 -18.11 4.37
C GLN A 133 -4.53 -18.74 4.45
N LYS A 134 -4.80 -19.55 5.47
CA LYS A 134 -6.11 -20.20 5.65
C LYS A 134 -7.22 -19.18 5.89
N GLU A 135 -6.95 -18.18 6.73
CA GLU A 135 -7.91 -17.12 7.02
C GLU A 135 -8.15 -16.23 5.78
N PHE A 136 -7.09 -15.92 5.05
CA PHE A 136 -7.19 -15.18 3.79
C PHE A 136 -8.06 -15.93 2.78
N GLU A 137 -7.86 -17.24 2.61
CA GLU A 137 -8.67 -18.07 1.73
C GLU A 137 -10.15 -18.09 2.14
N LEU A 138 -10.45 -18.13 3.44
CA LEU A 138 -11.83 -18.06 3.94
C LEU A 138 -12.52 -16.75 3.56
N ILE A 139 -11.81 -15.64 3.63
CA ILE A 139 -12.33 -14.34 3.17
C ILE A 139 -12.56 -14.37 1.66
N GLN A 140 -11.63 -14.92 0.87
CA GLN A 140 -11.72 -14.94 -0.59
C GLN A 140 -12.74 -15.95 -1.14
N GLN A 141 -12.92 -17.12 -0.49
CA GLN A 141 -13.78 -18.20 -0.97
C GLN A 141 -15.28 -17.87 -0.95
N GLY A 142 -15.70 -16.95 -0.09
CA GLY A 142 -17.09 -16.48 -0.04
C GLY A 142 -17.65 -15.91 -1.35
N SER A 143 -16.79 -15.78 -2.39
CA SER A 143 -17.15 -15.08 -3.63
C SER A 143 -16.53 -15.70 -4.90
N SER A 144 -16.27 -17.01 -4.94
CA SER A 144 -15.47 -17.62 -6.02
C SER A 144 -16.05 -17.47 -7.45
N SER A 145 -17.36 -17.58 -7.64
CA SER A 145 -18.02 -17.37 -8.95
C SER A 145 -18.06 -15.90 -9.34
N GLU A 146 -18.37 -15.05 -8.40
CA GLU A 146 -18.41 -13.59 -8.51
C GLU A 146 -17.01 -13.05 -8.71
N THR A 147 -16.02 -13.61 -7.99
CA THR A 147 -14.61 -13.24 -8.16
C THR A 147 -14.11 -13.54 -9.58
N LEU A 148 -14.47 -14.69 -10.17
CA LEU A 148 -14.14 -14.98 -11.56
C LEU A 148 -14.78 -14.00 -12.53
N ALA A 149 -16.05 -13.65 -12.33
CA ALA A 149 -16.75 -12.65 -13.16
C ALA A 149 -16.08 -11.28 -13.04
N TYR A 150 -15.69 -10.88 -11.84
CA TYR A 150 -14.97 -9.64 -11.58
C TYR A 150 -13.60 -9.64 -12.25
N GLN A 151 -12.80 -10.71 -12.12
CA GLN A 151 -11.50 -10.82 -12.76
C GLN A 151 -11.58 -10.77 -14.30
N LYS A 152 -12.61 -11.37 -14.89
CA LYS A 152 -12.89 -11.25 -16.34
C LYS A 152 -13.21 -9.79 -16.72
N ALA A 153 -13.97 -9.08 -15.91
CA ALA A 153 -14.29 -7.68 -16.16
C ALA A 153 -13.07 -6.75 -15.98
N ILE A 154 -12.19 -7.04 -15.01
CA ILE A 154 -10.90 -6.34 -14.86
C ILE A 154 -10.08 -6.47 -16.14
N LYS A 155 -9.90 -7.71 -16.61
CA LYS A 155 -9.11 -8.00 -17.82
C LYS A 155 -9.70 -7.29 -19.03
N ASP A 156 -10.99 -7.41 -19.26
CA ASP A 156 -11.69 -6.80 -20.39
C ASP A 156 -11.57 -5.27 -20.37
N HIS A 157 -11.73 -4.63 -19.21
CA HIS A 157 -11.52 -3.21 -19.05
C HIS A 157 -10.08 -2.79 -19.31
N PHE A 158 -9.11 -3.54 -18.77
CA PHE A 158 -7.68 -3.24 -18.93
C PHE A 158 -7.23 -3.37 -20.40
N GLU A 159 -7.57 -4.48 -21.06
CA GLU A 159 -7.23 -4.72 -22.47
C GLU A 159 -7.82 -3.66 -23.38
N TYR A 160 -9.07 -3.26 -23.15
CA TYR A 160 -9.72 -2.20 -23.91
C TYR A 160 -9.08 -0.82 -23.67
N ARG A 161 -8.70 -0.52 -22.45
CA ARG A 161 -7.94 0.70 -22.11
C ARG A 161 -6.59 0.75 -22.82
N MET A 162 -5.87 -0.38 -22.87
CA MET A 162 -4.58 -0.49 -23.55
C MET A 162 -4.73 -0.39 -25.07
N PHE A 163 -5.75 -1.03 -25.65
CA PHE A 163 -6.11 -0.87 -27.05
C PHE A 163 -6.34 0.62 -27.38
N ARG A 164 -7.16 1.29 -26.62
CA ARG A 164 -7.48 2.71 -26.81
C ARG A 164 -6.24 3.62 -26.72
N ARG A 165 -5.35 3.32 -25.78
CA ARG A 165 -4.09 4.05 -25.59
C ARG A 165 -3.09 3.88 -26.73
N ASN A 166 -3.05 2.70 -27.33
CA ASN A 166 -2.03 2.31 -28.32
C ASN A 166 -2.52 2.43 -29.77
N THR A 167 -3.77 2.87 -29.98
CA THR A 167 -4.36 3.01 -31.31
C THR A 167 -4.53 4.50 -31.65
N SER A 168 -4.08 4.90 -32.84
CA SER A 168 -4.36 6.24 -33.36
C SER A 168 -5.83 6.31 -33.80
N MET A 169 -6.56 7.31 -33.33
CA MET A 169 -8.02 7.44 -33.53
C MET A 169 -8.38 8.87 -33.88
N SER A 170 -9.48 9.06 -34.63
CA SER A 170 -10.15 10.35 -34.78
C SER A 170 -10.79 10.80 -33.47
N GLU A 171 -11.16 12.06 -33.36
CA GLU A 171 -11.83 12.61 -32.17
C GLU A 171 -13.17 11.89 -31.93
N GLU A 172 -13.96 11.67 -32.98
CA GLU A 172 -15.22 10.94 -32.90
C GLU A 172 -15.04 9.48 -32.42
N GLU A 173 -14.02 8.80 -32.92
CA GLU A 173 -13.69 7.44 -32.46
C GLU A 173 -13.19 7.42 -31.04
N TRP A 174 -12.42 8.46 -30.63
CA TRP A 174 -11.95 8.62 -29.28
C TRP A 174 -13.10 8.78 -28.28
N ASP A 175 -14.10 9.59 -28.62
CA ASP A 175 -15.29 9.79 -27.77
C ASP A 175 -16.13 8.52 -27.67
N ARG A 176 -16.45 7.89 -28.79
CA ARG A 176 -17.21 6.63 -28.83
C ARG A 176 -16.50 5.51 -28.04
N THR A 177 -15.21 5.36 -28.22
CA THR A 177 -14.43 4.35 -27.46
C THR A 177 -14.30 4.71 -25.98
N GLY A 178 -14.40 6.00 -25.62
CA GLY A 178 -14.47 6.49 -24.25
C GLY A 178 -15.73 6.04 -23.54
N GLU A 179 -16.87 6.11 -24.21
CA GLU A 179 -18.16 5.61 -23.68
C GLU A 179 -18.12 4.10 -23.41
N ILE A 180 -17.55 3.33 -24.35
CA ILE A 180 -17.39 1.87 -24.15
C ILE A 180 -16.45 1.59 -22.94
N LEU A 181 -15.36 2.34 -22.80
CA LEU A 181 -14.45 2.21 -21.66
C LEU A 181 -15.18 2.48 -20.34
N ASN A 182 -16.02 3.52 -20.29
CA ASN A 182 -16.82 3.84 -19.11
C ASN A 182 -17.84 2.74 -18.79
N GLN A 183 -18.50 2.14 -19.78
CA GLN A 183 -19.40 0.99 -19.59
C GLN A 183 -18.66 -0.23 -19.02
N LYS A 184 -17.46 -0.52 -19.54
CA LYS A 184 -16.61 -1.61 -18.99
C LYS A 184 -16.14 -1.32 -17.56
N ALA A 185 -15.80 -0.07 -17.25
CA ALA A 185 -15.48 0.35 -15.90
C ALA A 185 -16.66 0.16 -14.95
N ALA A 186 -17.86 0.64 -15.32
CA ALA A 186 -19.06 0.48 -14.51
C ALA A 186 -19.41 -0.99 -14.24
N LYS A 187 -19.25 -1.87 -15.25
CA LYS A 187 -19.44 -3.32 -15.07
C LYS A 187 -18.43 -3.91 -14.10
N ARG A 188 -17.15 -3.55 -14.22
CA ARG A 188 -16.10 -3.96 -13.29
C ARG A 188 -16.43 -3.53 -11.88
N ASP A 189 -16.78 -2.26 -11.68
CA ASP A 189 -17.05 -1.66 -10.37
C ASP A 189 -18.28 -2.31 -9.70
N SER A 190 -19.32 -2.62 -10.48
CA SER A 190 -20.50 -3.35 -9.97
C SER A 190 -20.16 -4.77 -9.51
N LEU A 191 -19.29 -5.49 -10.25
CA LEU A 191 -18.85 -6.82 -9.86
C LEU A 191 -17.88 -6.78 -8.67
N GLU A 192 -17.04 -5.74 -8.57
CA GLU A 192 -16.19 -5.49 -7.41
C GLU A 192 -17.02 -5.33 -6.14
N GLU A 193 -18.11 -4.56 -6.18
CA GLU A 193 -19.03 -4.39 -5.05
C GLU A 193 -19.61 -5.73 -4.59
N VAL A 194 -20.05 -6.58 -5.52
CA VAL A 194 -20.56 -7.92 -5.19
C VAL A 194 -19.51 -8.76 -4.47
N VAL A 195 -18.27 -8.77 -4.96
CA VAL A 195 -17.15 -9.49 -4.32
C VAL A 195 -16.86 -8.93 -2.93
N GLN A 196 -16.79 -7.61 -2.79
CA GLN A 196 -16.54 -6.95 -1.51
C GLN A 196 -17.65 -7.25 -0.49
N LEU A 197 -18.91 -7.26 -0.90
CA LEU A 197 -20.04 -7.62 -0.02
C LEU A 197 -19.92 -9.05 0.48
N ALA A 198 -19.58 -10.00 -0.38
CA ALA A 198 -19.37 -11.39 0.02
C ALA A 198 -18.18 -11.55 0.98
N GLN A 199 -17.09 -10.82 0.76
CA GLN A 199 -15.93 -10.78 1.65
C GLN A 199 -16.30 -10.22 3.03
N LEU A 200 -17.00 -9.09 3.08
CA LEU A 200 -17.46 -8.48 4.33
C LEU A 200 -18.42 -9.39 5.10
N GLU A 201 -19.27 -10.16 4.39
CA GLU A 201 -20.15 -11.15 5.04
C GLU A 201 -19.37 -12.30 5.65
N ALA A 202 -18.38 -12.86 4.93
CA ALA A 202 -17.49 -13.90 5.46
C ALA A 202 -16.72 -13.43 6.71
N MET A 203 -16.32 -12.17 6.75
CA MET A 203 -15.57 -11.56 7.85
C MET A 203 -16.36 -11.47 9.17
N LYS A 204 -17.68 -11.56 9.17
CA LYS A 204 -18.49 -11.47 10.38
C LYS A 204 -18.19 -12.59 11.39
N THR A 205 -17.84 -13.76 10.91
CA THR A 205 -17.58 -14.97 11.73
C THR A 205 -16.11 -15.19 12.04
N LEU A 206 -15.20 -14.45 11.38
CA LEU A 206 -13.76 -14.60 11.54
C LEU A 206 -13.20 -13.71 12.67
N PRO A 207 -12.09 -14.11 13.31
CA PRO A 207 -11.44 -13.29 14.32
C PRO A 207 -10.84 -12.01 13.68
N ALA A 208 -10.92 -10.88 14.38
CA ALA A 208 -10.35 -9.61 13.93
C ALA A 208 -8.82 -9.57 14.15
N ASN A 209 -8.08 -10.43 13.46
CA ASN A 209 -6.61 -10.46 13.46
C ASN A 209 -6.02 -9.57 12.35
N ASP A 210 -4.74 -9.70 12.08
CA ASP A 210 -4.05 -8.83 11.12
C ASP A 210 -4.50 -9.08 9.67
N VAL A 211 -4.81 -10.33 9.28
CA VAL A 211 -5.36 -10.66 7.95
C VAL A 211 -6.72 -10.02 7.76
N TRP A 212 -7.59 -10.15 8.76
CA TRP A 212 -8.92 -9.55 8.78
C TRP A 212 -8.85 -8.02 8.69
N MET A 213 -7.97 -7.40 9.51
CA MET A 213 -7.76 -5.95 9.51
C MET A 213 -7.24 -5.45 8.16
N GLN A 214 -6.29 -6.18 7.57
CA GLN A 214 -5.74 -5.82 6.27
C GLN A 214 -6.79 -5.95 5.16
N ALA A 215 -7.58 -7.02 5.16
CA ALA A 215 -8.65 -7.21 4.19
C ALA A 215 -9.70 -6.08 4.29
N LEU A 216 -10.13 -5.74 5.50
CA LEU A 216 -11.07 -4.63 5.72
C LEU A 216 -10.47 -3.29 5.29
N SER A 217 -9.20 -3.05 5.59
CA SER A 217 -8.50 -1.82 5.20
C SER A 217 -8.38 -1.69 3.68
N ILE A 218 -8.18 -2.79 2.96
CA ILE A 218 -8.13 -2.78 1.49
C ILE A 218 -9.51 -2.42 0.91
N ILE A 219 -10.58 -3.00 1.42
CA ILE A 219 -11.95 -2.68 1.01
C ILE A 219 -12.25 -1.20 1.32
N ALA A 220 -11.84 -0.72 2.48
CA ALA A 220 -12.06 0.65 2.93
C ALA A 220 -11.15 1.70 2.27
N TYR A 221 -10.13 1.30 1.50
CA TYR A 221 -9.06 2.19 1.03
C TYR A 221 -9.54 3.31 0.09
N ASN A 222 -10.56 3.04 -0.72
CA ASN A 222 -10.95 3.95 -1.78
C ASN A 222 -12.34 4.59 -1.54
N ASP A 223 -12.40 5.46 -0.53
CA ASP A 223 -13.61 6.19 -0.09
C ASP A 223 -14.46 6.80 -1.23
N LYS A 224 -13.82 7.21 -2.33
CA LYS A 224 -14.52 7.83 -3.48
C LYS A 224 -15.30 6.85 -4.33
N PHE A 225 -14.93 5.58 -4.33
CA PHE A 225 -15.52 4.53 -5.16
C PHE A 225 -16.32 3.50 -4.35
N ILE A 226 -16.29 3.61 -3.01
CA ILE A 226 -17.05 2.72 -2.13
C ILE A 226 -18.52 3.15 -2.13
N SER A 227 -19.43 2.22 -2.47
CA SER A 227 -20.85 2.46 -2.40
C SER A 227 -21.33 2.70 -0.95
N GLN A 228 -22.51 3.32 -0.82
CA GLN A 228 -23.13 3.49 0.50
C GLN A 228 -23.39 2.14 1.18
N THR A 229 -23.74 1.12 0.41
CA THR A 229 -23.96 -0.25 0.90
C THR A 229 -22.70 -0.82 1.53
N ILE A 230 -21.56 -0.70 0.87
CA ILE A 230 -20.25 -1.14 1.44
C ILE A 230 -19.93 -0.38 2.72
N LYS A 231 -20.14 0.95 2.74
CA LYS A 231 -19.89 1.76 3.95
C LYS A 231 -20.74 1.30 5.14
N GLU A 232 -22.00 0.96 4.88
CA GLU A 232 -22.89 0.43 5.92
C GLU A 232 -22.43 -0.92 6.44
N LYS A 233 -21.99 -1.83 5.55
CA LYS A 233 -21.44 -3.13 5.94
C LYS A 233 -20.14 -3.01 6.73
N ILE A 234 -19.24 -2.10 6.34
CA ILE A 234 -18.04 -1.80 7.11
C ILE A 234 -18.42 -1.27 8.50
N ARG A 235 -19.44 -0.42 8.59
CA ARG A 235 -19.93 0.10 9.88
C ARG A 235 -20.54 -1.00 10.75
N GLU A 236 -21.29 -1.95 10.16
CA GLU A 236 -21.79 -3.14 10.88
C GLU A 236 -20.62 -3.93 11.48
N LEU A 237 -19.59 -4.23 10.69
CA LEU A 237 -18.40 -4.94 11.17
C LEU A 237 -17.64 -4.15 12.22
N TYR A 238 -17.50 -2.84 12.05
CA TYR A 238 -16.89 -1.97 13.06
C TYR A 238 -17.63 -2.07 14.39
N ASN A 239 -18.96 -1.92 14.40
CA ASN A 239 -19.77 -2.00 15.60
C ASN A 239 -19.65 -3.37 16.28
N LEU A 240 -19.57 -4.45 15.49
CA LEU A 240 -19.38 -5.82 15.98
C LEU A 240 -18.00 -6.03 16.63
N ARG A 241 -16.96 -5.38 16.11
CA ARG A 241 -15.54 -5.61 16.45
C ARG A 241 -14.80 -4.34 16.92
N MET A 242 -15.52 -3.32 17.37
CA MET A 242 -14.95 -2.02 17.75
C MET A 242 -13.74 -2.14 18.67
N LYS A 243 -13.83 -2.95 19.74
CA LYS A 243 -12.74 -3.13 20.71
C LYS A 243 -11.47 -3.73 20.09
N ASP A 244 -11.63 -4.60 19.09
CA ASP A 244 -10.51 -5.24 18.42
C ASP A 244 -9.89 -4.28 17.38
N ILE A 245 -10.73 -3.53 16.68
CA ILE A 245 -10.32 -2.55 15.66
C ILE A 245 -9.59 -1.37 16.30
N ASP A 246 -10.15 -0.78 17.35
CA ASP A 246 -9.59 0.42 17.99
C ASP A 246 -8.25 0.16 18.69
N ARG A 247 -7.99 -1.07 19.08
CA ARG A 247 -6.72 -1.48 19.70
C ARG A 247 -5.56 -1.61 18.72
N LYS A 248 -5.85 -1.70 17.42
CA LYS A 248 -4.82 -1.90 16.40
C LYS A 248 -4.50 -0.59 15.69
N PRO A 249 -3.22 -0.28 15.46
CA PRO A 249 -2.83 0.92 14.72
C PRO A 249 -3.51 1.02 13.35
N ASP A 250 -3.62 -0.09 12.63
CA ASP A 250 -4.27 -0.16 11.31
C ASP A 250 -5.81 0.03 11.39
N GLY A 251 -6.40 -0.12 12.57
CA GLY A 251 -7.82 0.17 12.80
C GLY A 251 -8.16 1.65 12.68
N LYS A 252 -7.19 2.53 12.94
CA LYS A 252 -7.35 3.99 12.76
C LYS A 252 -7.77 4.37 11.34
N ARG A 253 -7.36 3.62 10.32
CA ARG A 253 -7.81 3.86 8.93
C ARG A 253 -9.31 3.64 8.79
N ILE A 254 -9.84 2.58 9.36
CA ILE A 254 -11.27 2.24 9.32
C ILE A 254 -12.06 3.31 10.08
N THR A 255 -11.61 3.68 11.27
CA THR A 255 -12.26 4.73 12.06
C THR A 255 -12.20 6.09 11.36
N SER A 256 -11.07 6.45 10.74
CA SER A 256 -10.94 7.71 9.98
C SER A 256 -11.82 7.74 8.72
N MET A 257 -12.10 6.58 8.10
CA MET A 257 -13.06 6.49 7.00
C MET A 257 -14.50 6.65 7.50
N LEU A 258 -14.85 5.97 8.60
CA LEU A 258 -16.21 6.00 9.16
C LEU A 258 -16.55 7.33 9.86
N PHE A 259 -15.54 7.94 10.48
CA PHE A 259 -15.61 9.16 11.28
C PHE A 259 -14.50 10.14 10.88
N PRO A 260 -14.57 10.71 9.66
CA PRO A 260 -13.50 11.56 9.15
C PRO A 260 -13.35 12.82 10.00
N TYR A 261 -12.11 13.27 10.16
CA TYR A 261 -11.83 14.59 10.68
C TYR A 261 -12.49 15.69 9.82
N PRO A 262 -12.84 16.84 10.38
CA PRO A 262 -13.30 17.98 9.60
C PRO A 262 -12.21 18.44 8.62
N VAL A 263 -12.60 19.17 7.59
CA VAL A 263 -11.63 19.76 6.65
C VAL A 263 -10.94 20.95 7.31
N ALA A 264 -9.62 20.95 7.29
CA ALA A 264 -8.81 22.07 7.75
C ALA A 264 -8.85 23.21 6.73
N GLU A 265 -9.05 24.43 7.21
CA GLU A 265 -9.16 25.63 6.38
C GLU A 265 -8.01 26.60 6.66
N LEU A 266 -7.47 27.22 5.61
CA LEU A 266 -6.44 28.24 5.73
C LEU A 266 -6.93 29.42 6.59
N GLY A 267 -6.08 29.89 7.51
CA GLY A 267 -6.39 30.98 8.45
C GLY A 267 -7.31 30.56 9.60
N LYS A 268 -7.65 29.26 9.73
CA LYS A 268 -8.47 28.73 10.81
C LYS A 268 -7.63 27.88 11.79
N PRO A 269 -8.15 27.61 13.00
CA PRO A 269 -7.52 26.68 13.92
C PRO A 269 -7.24 25.33 13.29
N ILE A 270 -6.15 24.68 13.73
CA ILE A 270 -5.75 23.34 13.28
C ILE A 270 -6.86 22.33 13.51
N VAL A 271 -6.91 21.34 12.64
CA VAL A 271 -7.57 20.06 12.94
C VAL A 271 -6.53 19.19 13.62
N ASP A 272 -6.79 18.86 14.86
CA ASP A 272 -5.90 18.06 15.70
C ASP A 272 -6.25 16.58 15.65
N GLY A 273 -5.27 15.71 15.84
CA GLY A 273 -5.43 14.27 15.85
C GLY A 273 -4.29 13.57 16.55
N GLU A 274 -4.54 12.35 16.99
CA GLU A 274 -3.52 11.52 17.61
C GLU A 274 -2.57 10.95 16.56
N MET A 275 -1.28 11.07 16.82
CA MET A 275 -0.18 10.51 16.03
C MET A 275 0.73 9.71 16.96
N LEU A 276 1.24 8.59 16.50
CA LEU A 276 2.17 7.74 17.27
C LEU A 276 3.60 7.93 16.78
N ASP A 277 4.54 7.96 17.69
CA ASP A 277 5.96 7.86 17.37
C ASP A 277 6.41 6.40 17.20
N MET A 278 7.70 6.18 16.88
CA MET A 278 8.28 4.85 16.72
C MET A 278 8.22 4.00 18.00
N GLN A 279 8.16 4.62 19.16
CA GLN A 279 8.08 4.00 20.48
C GLN A 279 6.63 3.73 20.90
N GLY A 280 5.65 4.30 20.20
CA GLY A 280 4.22 4.17 20.49
C GLY A 280 3.68 5.25 21.42
N ASN A 281 4.43 6.32 21.69
CA ASN A 281 3.93 7.46 22.44
C ASN A 281 2.97 8.26 21.56
N ILE A 282 1.93 8.79 22.17
CA ILE A 282 0.92 9.62 21.51
C ILE A 282 1.39 11.08 21.50
N HIS A 283 1.29 11.70 20.33
CA HIS A 283 1.52 13.12 20.09
C HIS A 283 0.30 13.72 19.39
N ARG A 284 0.11 15.03 19.59
CA ARG A 284 -0.92 15.84 18.93
C ARG A 284 -0.32 17.12 18.40
N LEU A 285 -0.90 17.72 17.39
CA LEU A 285 -0.44 19.02 16.89
C LEU A 285 -0.53 20.10 17.99
N SER A 286 -1.51 20.01 18.87
CA SER A 286 -1.67 20.89 20.03
C SER A 286 -0.53 20.83 21.06
N ASP A 287 0.25 19.74 21.09
CA ASP A 287 1.41 19.60 21.99
C ASP A 287 2.54 20.58 21.62
N PHE A 288 2.53 21.08 20.39
CA PHE A 288 3.53 22.00 19.85
C PHE A 288 3.11 23.47 19.92
N LYS A 289 2.04 23.79 20.63
CA LYS A 289 1.58 25.17 20.81
C LYS A 289 2.70 26.07 21.32
N GLY A 290 2.79 27.29 20.79
CA GLY A 290 3.86 28.24 21.07
C GLY A 290 5.04 28.17 20.09
N LYS A 291 5.06 27.17 19.18
CA LYS A 291 6.05 27.04 18.11
C LYS A 291 5.39 27.05 16.75
N TYR A 292 6.11 27.47 15.73
CA TYR A 292 5.73 27.10 14.36
C TYR A 292 5.87 25.59 14.20
N VAL A 293 4.90 24.98 13.51
CA VAL A 293 4.94 23.54 13.18
C VAL A 293 4.95 23.38 11.67
N LEU A 294 5.95 22.66 11.17
CA LEU A 294 5.99 22.20 9.78
C LEU A 294 5.65 20.73 9.73
N ILE A 295 4.52 20.38 9.11
CA ILE A 295 4.16 18.99 8.83
C ILE A 295 4.64 18.64 7.42
N ASP A 296 5.45 17.59 7.32
CA ASP A 296 5.87 16.92 6.09
C ASP A 296 5.04 15.65 5.91
N PHE A 297 4.09 15.66 4.98
CA PHE A 297 3.31 14.46 4.63
C PHE A 297 4.08 13.62 3.62
N TRP A 298 4.34 12.35 3.96
CA TRP A 298 5.16 11.47 3.15
C TRP A 298 4.68 10.01 3.16
N THR A 299 5.22 9.17 2.26
CA THR A 299 5.03 7.71 2.25
C THR A 299 6.36 6.98 2.07
N THR A 300 6.43 5.73 2.50
CA THR A 300 7.65 4.91 2.43
C THR A 300 8.16 4.67 1.00
N ASN A 301 7.29 4.75 0.00
CA ASN A 301 7.62 4.54 -1.41
C ASN A 301 7.78 5.85 -2.22
N CYS A 302 7.86 6.99 -1.53
CA CYS A 302 7.98 8.28 -2.16
C CYS A 302 9.46 8.67 -2.37
N ALA A 303 10.01 8.45 -3.55
CA ALA A 303 11.40 8.80 -3.87
C ALA A 303 11.69 10.31 -3.67
N PRO A 304 10.85 11.27 -4.12
CA PRO A 304 11.06 12.69 -3.84
C PRO A 304 11.05 13.04 -2.35
N CYS A 305 10.26 12.32 -1.53
CA CYS A 305 10.24 12.53 -0.06
C CYS A 305 11.58 12.09 0.56
N ILE A 306 12.13 10.96 0.10
CA ILE A 306 13.42 10.45 0.56
C ILE A 306 14.55 11.40 0.16
N GLU A 307 14.49 11.97 -1.04
CA GLU A 307 15.46 12.97 -1.52
C GLU A 307 15.40 14.29 -0.73
N ALA A 308 14.24 14.64 -0.16
CA ALA A 308 14.08 15.86 0.64
C ALA A 308 14.66 15.74 2.07
N ILE A 309 14.96 14.54 2.59
CA ILE A 309 15.49 14.35 3.96
C ILE A 309 16.69 15.24 4.27
N PRO A 310 17.75 15.32 3.45
CA PRO A 310 18.89 16.19 3.74
C PRO A 310 18.53 17.67 3.82
N GLU A 311 17.58 18.14 3.01
CA GLU A 311 17.12 19.52 3.01
C GLU A 311 16.31 19.85 4.27
N ILE A 312 15.44 18.93 4.70
CA ILE A 312 14.71 19.02 5.97
C ILE A 312 15.69 19.04 7.14
N GLU A 313 16.71 18.17 7.14
CA GLU A 313 17.73 18.14 8.18
C GLU A 313 18.48 19.47 8.29
N MET A 314 18.87 20.06 7.17
CA MET A 314 19.50 21.39 7.14
C MET A 314 18.54 22.47 7.66
N PHE A 315 17.26 22.41 7.28
CA PHE A 315 16.23 23.33 7.76
C PHE A 315 16.07 23.24 9.29
N VAL A 316 15.96 22.03 9.85
CA VAL A 316 15.86 21.80 11.31
C VAL A 316 17.05 22.40 12.05
N LYS A 317 18.28 22.18 11.52
CA LYS A 317 19.51 22.74 12.14
C LYS A 317 19.54 24.25 12.13
N ARG A 318 19.03 24.90 11.09
CA ARG A 318 18.96 26.38 10.98
C ARG A 318 17.83 26.98 11.80
N ASN A 319 16.76 26.22 12.06
CA ASN A 319 15.52 26.69 12.68
C ASN A 319 15.11 25.83 13.88
N PRO A 320 15.90 25.80 15.00
CA PRO A 320 15.65 24.89 16.12
C PRO A 320 14.36 25.21 16.88
N ASP A 321 13.80 26.42 16.71
CA ASP A 321 12.56 26.84 17.34
C ASP A 321 11.31 26.40 16.57
N ILE A 322 11.46 25.81 15.38
CA ILE A 322 10.38 25.28 14.57
C ILE A 322 10.26 23.78 14.80
N ALA A 323 9.08 23.32 15.19
CA ALA A 323 8.81 21.90 15.31
C ALA A 323 8.56 21.31 13.90
N VAL A 324 9.38 20.34 13.49
CA VAL A 324 9.18 19.60 12.25
C VAL A 324 8.58 18.23 12.57
N ILE A 325 7.53 17.86 11.86
CA ILE A 325 6.80 16.59 11.99
C ILE A 325 6.73 15.94 10.61
N SER A 326 7.49 14.86 10.38
CA SER A 326 7.27 14.00 9.22
C SER A 326 6.14 13.02 9.54
N LEU A 327 4.95 13.26 8.97
CA LEU A 327 3.76 12.43 9.16
C LEU A 327 3.65 11.40 8.04
N CYS A 328 3.93 10.14 8.37
CA CYS A 328 3.90 9.04 7.43
C CYS A 328 2.47 8.57 7.16
N LEU A 329 2.11 8.46 5.88
CA LEU A 329 0.80 7.96 5.44
C LEU A 329 0.81 6.46 5.12
N SER A 330 1.98 5.81 5.17
CA SER A 330 2.10 4.36 4.99
C SER A 330 1.64 3.59 6.23
N GLN A 331 1.39 2.30 6.06
CA GLN A 331 1.04 1.43 7.19
C GLN A 331 2.14 1.42 8.25
N PHE A 332 1.72 1.17 9.48
CA PHE A 332 2.58 1.17 10.66
C PHE A 332 3.82 0.30 10.51
N ASN A 333 3.65 -0.92 10.00
CA ASN A 333 4.77 -1.86 9.84
C ASN A 333 5.77 -1.37 8.79
N SER A 334 5.31 -0.90 7.63
CA SER A 334 6.18 -0.38 6.57
C SER A 334 6.92 0.88 7.02
N TRP A 335 6.25 1.77 7.75
CA TRP A 335 6.85 2.95 8.33
C TRP A 335 7.92 2.62 9.38
N ARG A 336 7.61 1.73 10.34
CA ARG A 336 8.52 1.33 11.43
C ARG A 336 9.77 0.62 10.94
N THR A 337 9.71 -0.04 9.80
CA THR A 337 10.86 -0.81 9.26
C THR A 337 11.64 -0.05 8.19
N HIS A 338 11.21 1.15 7.79
CA HIS A 338 11.87 1.91 6.72
C HIS A 338 13.24 2.47 7.20
N PRO A 339 14.37 2.05 6.61
CA PRO A 339 15.71 2.28 7.18
C PRO A 339 16.11 3.75 7.24
N LYS A 340 15.66 4.58 6.29
CA LYS A 340 16.04 6.00 6.20
C LYS A 340 15.32 6.92 7.18
N TYR A 341 14.22 6.45 7.78
CA TYR A 341 13.41 7.26 8.69
C TYR A 341 13.46 6.80 10.14
N GLN A 342 14.37 5.86 10.49
CA GLN A 342 14.50 5.30 11.85
C GLN A 342 15.06 6.30 12.87
N ASN A 343 15.98 7.18 12.47
CA ASN A 343 16.77 8.02 13.36
C ASN A 343 16.79 9.48 12.90
N LEU A 344 15.62 10.03 12.58
CA LEU A 344 15.51 11.44 12.24
C LEU A 344 15.67 12.32 13.50
N PRO A 345 16.38 13.45 13.45
CA PRO A 345 16.52 14.35 14.58
C PRO A 345 15.29 15.28 14.78
N TRP A 346 14.15 14.91 14.23
CA TRP A 346 12.84 15.57 14.40
C TRP A 346 11.73 14.54 14.58
N TYR A 347 10.48 14.99 14.78
CA TYR A 347 9.36 14.10 15.00
C TYR A 347 9.00 13.31 13.75
N ASN A 348 9.03 12.00 13.84
CA ASN A 348 8.59 11.08 12.80
C ASN A 348 7.39 10.29 13.33
N LEU A 349 6.21 10.64 12.84
CA LEU A 349 4.92 10.23 13.39
C LEU A 349 4.06 9.53 12.34
N ASN A 350 3.04 8.80 12.82
CA ASN A 350 2.03 8.15 11.99
C ASN A 350 0.68 8.22 12.72
N ASP A 351 -0.37 8.69 12.04
CA ASP A 351 -1.73 8.79 12.62
C ASP A 351 -2.57 7.51 12.44
N GLY A 352 -2.02 6.49 11.76
CA GLY A 352 -2.71 5.23 11.42
C GLY A 352 -3.84 5.39 10.40
N GLY A 353 -4.32 6.61 10.15
CA GLY A 353 -5.37 6.91 9.19
C GLY A 353 -4.90 6.93 7.73
N GLY A 354 -3.60 7.11 7.53
CA GLY A 354 -3.01 7.23 6.20
C GLY A 354 -3.63 8.38 5.40
N TRP A 355 -4.04 8.10 4.16
CA TRP A 355 -4.72 9.10 3.32
C TRP A 355 -6.10 9.52 3.84
N MET A 356 -6.72 8.73 4.74
CA MET A 356 -8.04 9.00 5.32
C MET A 356 -7.98 9.75 6.65
N GLY A 357 -6.80 9.85 7.26
CA GLY A 357 -6.55 10.55 8.52
C GLY A 357 -6.35 12.06 8.34
N LEU A 358 -5.35 12.61 9.03
CA LEU A 358 -5.00 14.03 8.96
C LEU A 358 -4.68 14.49 7.53
N ALA A 359 -4.12 13.62 6.69
CA ALA A 359 -3.87 13.94 5.29
C ALA A 359 -5.15 14.35 4.54
N LYS A 360 -6.27 13.65 4.77
CA LYS A 360 -7.58 14.00 4.18
C LYS A 360 -8.07 15.33 4.72
N SER A 361 -7.94 15.54 6.02
CA SER A 361 -8.32 16.79 6.66
C SER A 361 -7.60 18.00 6.05
N TYR A 362 -6.29 17.92 5.91
CA TYR A 362 -5.47 18.95 5.29
C TYR A 362 -5.48 18.92 3.75
N THR A 363 -6.41 18.19 3.12
CA THR A 363 -6.60 18.10 1.66
C THR A 363 -5.34 17.69 0.88
N VAL A 364 -4.49 16.87 1.48
CA VAL A 364 -3.28 16.32 0.85
C VAL A 364 -3.66 15.36 -0.26
N LYS A 365 -3.22 15.64 -1.49
CA LYS A 365 -3.54 14.83 -2.70
C LYS A 365 -2.33 14.10 -3.27
N ALA A 366 -1.13 14.51 -2.88
CA ALA A 366 0.15 13.96 -3.31
C ALA A 366 1.20 14.19 -2.24
N VAL A 367 2.30 13.47 -2.28
CA VAL A 367 3.44 13.63 -1.38
C VAL A 367 4.73 13.87 -2.20
N PRO A 368 5.71 14.64 -1.70
CA PRO A 368 5.66 15.39 -0.44
C PRO A 368 4.71 16.59 -0.51
N THR A 369 4.00 16.82 0.58
CA THR A 369 3.20 18.03 0.81
C THR A 369 3.53 18.55 2.20
N TYR A 370 3.72 19.86 2.32
CA TYR A 370 4.11 20.53 3.55
C TYR A 370 3.01 21.47 4.02
N VAL A 371 2.73 21.45 5.32
CA VAL A 371 1.74 22.32 5.98
C VAL A 371 2.43 23.09 7.08
N LEU A 372 2.26 24.42 7.10
CA LEU A 372 2.77 25.30 8.14
C LEU A 372 1.64 25.75 9.05
N ILE A 373 1.88 25.64 10.36
CA ILE A 373 1.01 26.05 11.45
C ILE A 373 1.71 27.12 12.28
N SER A 374 0.97 28.17 12.70
CA SER A 374 1.49 29.23 13.57
C SER A 374 1.64 28.78 15.04
N PRO A 375 2.38 29.53 15.87
CA PRO A 375 2.46 29.28 17.31
C PRO A 375 1.11 29.24 18.03
N ASP A 376 0.12 29.97 17.50
CA ASP A 376 -1.25 30.01 18.06
C ASP A 376 -2.11 28.84 17.54
N GLY A 377 -1.56 27.96 16.73
CA GLY A 377 -2.29 26.81 16.20
C GLY A 377 -3.21 27.15 15.02
N ILE A 378 -2.80 28.11 14.17
CA ILE A 378 -3.54 28.48 12.95
C ILE A 378 -2.88 27.83 11.73
N TYR A 379 -3.66 27.21 10.85
CA TYR A 379 -3.21 26.69 9.58
C TYR A 379 -2.87 27.83 8.61
N LEU A 380 -1.58 28.06 8.33
CA LEU A 380 -1.10 29.21 7.60
C LEU A 380 -0.97 28.97 6.10
N LYS A 381 -0.34 27.87 5.70
CA LYS A 381 0.00 27.63 4.29
C LYS A 381 0.31 26.19 3.99
N GLN A 382 0.16 25.82 2.70
CA GLN A 382 0.51 24.51 2.18
C GLN A 382 1.38 24.64 0.92
N TRP A 383 2.36 23.76 0.78
CA TRP A 383 3.20 23.61 -0.42
C TRP A 383 3.23 22.16 -0.87
N LYS A 384 3.53 21.96 -2.16
CA LYS A 384 3.73 20.64 -2.78
C LYS A 384 5.11 20.55 -3.38
N GLY A 385 5.71 19.35 -3.35
CA GLY A 385 7.06 19.14 -3.88
C GLY A 385 8.16 19.62 -2.92
N LYS A 386 9.41 19.26 -3.23
CA LYS A 386 10.57 19.51 -2.35
C LYS A 386 11.20 20.91 -2.48
N GLU A 387 10.80 21.71 -3.44
CA GLU A 387 11.45 22.97 -3.81
C GLU A 387 11.20 24.13 -2.82
N ILE A 388 10.69 23.84 -1.63
CA ILE A 388 10.39 24.85 -0.60
C ILE A 388 11.59 25.15 0.31
N PHE A 389 12.57 24.24 0.32
CA PHE A 389 13.79 24.32 1.12
C PHE A 389 14.92 25.01 0.35
N GLY A 390 15.94 25.47 1.05
CA GLY A 390 17.13 26.14 0.49
C GLY A 390 17.35 27.51 1.12
N GLU A 391 18.55 28.11 0.90
CA GLU A 391 18.85 29.49 1.34
C GLU A 391 17.93 30.46 0.60
N GLY A 392 17.12 31.22 1.35
CA GLY A 392 16.10 32.10 0.78
C GLY A 392 14.89 31.36 0.21
N GLY A 393 14.68 30.09 0.56
CA GLY A 393 13.55 29.27 0.15
C GLY A 393 12.20 29.88 0.55
N THR A 394 11.16 29.46 -0.17
CA THR A 394 9.80 30.02 0.03
C THR A 394 9.27 29.80 1.44
N LEU A 395 9.69 28.74 2.14
CA LEU A 395 9.27 28.42 3.51
C LEU A 395 9.89 29.40 4.52
N GLU A 396 11.23 29.57 4.53
CA GLU A 396 11.91 30.45 5.48
C GLU A 396 11.49 31.91 5.30
N THR A 397 11.42 32.36 4.04
CA THR A 397 10.95 33.71 3.69
C THR A 397 9.52 33.93 4.21
N TYR A 398 8.61 32.99 4.03
CA TYR A 398 7.24 33.10 4.51
C TYR A 398 7.15 33.18 6.04
N ILE A 399 7.91 32.34 6.76
CA ILE A 399 7.93 32.35 8.23
C ILE A 399 8.46 33.68 8.75
N GLN A 400 9.52 34.23 8.15
CA GLN A 400 10.08 35.53 8.53
C GLN A 400 9.07 36.68 8.35
N GLN A 401 8.39 36.74 7.20
CA GLN A 401 7.36 37.73 6.90
C GLN A 401 6.19 37.63 7.91
N HIS A 402 5.66 36.44 8.11
CA HIS A 402 4.54 36.21 9.04
C HIS A 402 4.91 36.56 10.49
N SER A 403 6.15 36.25 10.91
CA SER A 403 6.62 36.58 12.26
C SER A 403 6.79 38.08 12.49
N GLN A 404 7.09 38.86 11.44
CA GLN A 404 7.16 40.32 11.51
C GLN A 404 5.77 40.97 11.55
N GLU A 405 4.80 40.42 10.82
CA GLU A 405 3.42 40.89 10.83
C GLU A 405 2.73 40.62 12.16
N ALA A 406 2.97 39.48 12.81
CA ALA A 406 2.44 39.13 14.10
C ALA A 406 2.98 39.98 15.28
N LYS A 407 4.07 40.73 15.07
CA LYS A 407 4.67 41.65 16.06
C LYS A 407 4.17 43.11 15.95
N LYS A 408 3.43 43.42 14.89
CA LYS A 408 2.80 44.72 14.65
C LYS A 408 1.37 44.74 15.18
#